data_f6eb67da1f808ffb15b86a7e72ed4b21
#
_entry.id   f6eb67da1f808ffb15b86a7e72ed4b21
#
_cell.length_a   1.000
_cell.length_b   1.000
_cell.length_c   1.000
_cell.angle_alpha   90.00
_cell.angle_beta   90.00
_cell.angle_gamma   90.00
#
_symmetry.space_group_name_H-M   'P 1'
#
loop_
_entity.id
_entity.type
_entity.pdbx_description
1 polymer ?
#
loop_
_entity_poly.entity_id
_entity_poly.type
_entity_poly.pdbx_seq_one_letter_code
_entity_poly.pdbx_strand_id
1 'polypeptide(L)'
;TNLEKTDQKNTYNCQVKSDNNEESSKAFFKFSPLIDPIKFMVGKYGDLTEESKKSLPKLSQNTCHPKVLDANNSAYVDGFFTYLTSNVLHNHKFIHGLDFFGSFLGIQEKFHMNIFDDLEYLNDSKYFHEQKGKLFDIEAIDDEMFFDADTRNYKKKLKIDKNISNKSVYSLNG
;
A
#
# COMPACT_ATOMS: atom_id res chain seq x y z
N THR A 1 5.22 11.67 23.82
CA THR A 1 5.29 12.16 22.42
C THR A 1 3.87 12.54 22.03
N ASN A 2 3.57 13.83 21.99
CA ASN A 2 2.26 14.28 21.54
C ASN A 2 2.30 14.37 20.02
N LEU A 3 1.52 13.52 19.35
CA LEU A 3 1.25 13.60 17.93
C LEU A 3 -0.07 14.36 17.76
N GLU A 4 -0.04 15.48 17.07
CA GLU A 4 -1.23 16.26 16.75
C GLU A 4 -1.53 16.12 15.26
N LYS A 5 -2.75 15.65 14.95
CA LYS A 5 -3.21 15.50 13.57
C LYS A 5 -3.34 16.89 12.92
N THR A 6 -2.84 17.01 11.69
CA THR A 6 -3.04 18.22 10.88
C THR A 6 -4.26 18.06 9.96
N ASP A 7 -4.65 19.11 9.25
CA ASP A 7 -5.70 19.06 8.22
C ASP A 7 -5.29 18.21 6.99
N GLN A 8 -4.00 17.94 6.83
CA GLN A 8 -3.49 17.09 5.76
C GLN A 8 -3.59 15.63 6.15
N LYS A 9 -4.08 14.79 5.21
CA LYS A 9 -4.21 13.34 5.41
C LYS A 9 -2.86 12.74 5.81
N ASN A 10 -2.86 11.92 6.87
CA ASN A 10 -1.69 11.19 7.37
C ASN A 10 -0.49 12.07 7.78
N THR A 11 -0.69 13.36 7.99
CA THR A 11 0.36 14.29 8.42
C THR A 11 0.11 14.73 9.86
N TYR A 12 1.14 14.70 10.66
CA TYR A 12 1.08 15.00 12.08
C TYR A 12 2.18 15.97 12.49
N ASN A 13 1.86 16.89 13.39
CA ASN A 13 2.87 17.67 14.10
C ASN A 13 3.51 16.75 15.15
N CYS A 14 4.82 16.68 15.15
CA CYS A 14 5.59 15.87 16.09
C CYS A 14 6.79 16.65 16.63
N GLN A 15 7.25 16.26 17.80
CA GLN A 15 8.51 16.75 18.37
C GLN A 15 9.60 15.73 18.10
N VAL A 16 10.61 16.13 17.34
CA VAL A 16 11.81 15.34 17.08
C VAL A 16 12.84 15.70 18.15
N LYS A 17 13.26 14.69 18.92
CA LYS A 17 14.32 14.84 19.91
C LYS A 17 15.62 14.33 19.33
N SER A 18 16.57 15.21 19.19
CA SER A 18 17.98 14.88 18.96
C SER A 18 18.75 15.10 20.27
N ASP A 19 19.95 14.56 20.39
CA ASP A 19 20.72 14.50 21.66
C ASP A 19 20.79 15.81 22.44
N ASN A 20 20.65 16.96 21.79
CA ASN A 20 20.72 18.28 22.42
C ASN A 20 19.58 19.25 22.02
N ASN A 21 18.67 18.87 21.15
CA ASN A 21 17.61 19.78 20.66
C ASN A 21 16.26 19.06 20.58
N GLU A 22 15.21 19.81 20.95
CA GLU A 22 13.83 19.47 20.64
C GLU A 22 13.35 20.38 19.51
N GLU A 23 12.98 19.81 18.38
CA GLU A 23 12.51 20.57 17.24
C GLU A 23 11.10 20.11 16.83
N SER A 24 10.21 21.07 16.62
CA SER A 24 8.87 20.77 16.10
C SER A 24 8.93 20.58 14.60
N SER A 25 8.44 19.45 14.13
CA SER A 25 8.45 19.09 12.71
C SER A 25 7.12 18.47 12.31
N LYS A 26 6.86 18.44 11.00
CA LYS A 26 5.74 17.70 10.43
C LYS A 26 6.24 16.36 9.90
N ALA A 27 5.58 15.28 10.30
CA ALA A 27 5.87 13.96 9.79
C ALA A 27 4.65 13.39 9.04
N PHE A 28 4.91 12.83 7.88
CA PHE A 28 3.94 12.06 7.11
C PHE A 28 4.04 10.58 7.48
N PHE A 29 2.91 9.98 7.84
CA PHE A 29 2.82 8.56 8.16
C PHE A 29 2.23 7.80 6.98
N LYS A 30 3.04 6.97 6.34
CA LYS A 30 2.58 6.06 5.30
C LYS A 30 2.14 4.76 5.95
N PHE A 31 0.88 4.40 5.77
CA PHE A 31 0.33 3.10 6.21
C PHE A 31 0.36 2.13 5.03
N SER A 32 1.08 1.03 5.20
CA SER A 32 1.20 -0.02 4.19
C SER A 32 0.79 -1.36 4.78
N PRO A 33 -0.29 -2.00 4.28
CA PRO A 33 -0.73 -3.27 4.79
C PRO A 33 0.24 -4.40 4.40
N LEU A 34 0.59 -5.27 5.36
CA LEU A 34 1.40 -6.45 5.11
C LEU A 34 0.62 -7.57 4.41
N ILE A 35 -0.68 -7.63 4.67
CA ILE A 35 -1.63 -8.47 3.95
C ILE A 35 -2.31 -7.61 2.89
N ASP A 36 -2.27 -8.04 1.64
CA ASP A 36 -2.91 -7.36 0.53
C ASP A 36 -4.44 -7.39 0.69
N PRO A 37 -5.10 -6.23 0.88
CA PRO A 37 -6.53 -6.19 1.16
C PRO A 37 -7.38 -6.71 0.01
N ILE A 38 -7.02 -6.47 -1.23
CA ILE A 38 -7.75 -6.94 -2.41
C ILE A 38 -7.69 -8.47 -2.47
N LYS A 39 -6.51 -9.06 -2.27
CA LYS A 39 -6.36 -10.51 -2.22
C LYS A 39 -7.10 -11.14 -1.03
N PHE A 40 -7.17 -10.43 0.09
CA PHE A 40 -7.97 -10.84 1.23
C PHE A 40 -9.46 -10.90 0.88
N MET A 41 -9.97 -9.84 0.25
CA MET A 41 -11.38 -9.76 -0.13
C MET A 41 -11.83 -10.80 -1.17
N VAL A 42 -10.91 -11.31 -1.98
CA VAL A 42 -11.21 -12.41 -2.93
C VAL A 42 -10.84 -13.81 -2.40
N GLY A 43 -10.51 -13.91 -1.11
CA GLY A 43 -10.30 -15.20 -0.44
C GLY A 43 -8.95 -15.88 -0.70
N LYS A 44 -7.93 -15.15 -1.20
CA LYS A 44 -6.61 -15.74 -1.47
C LYS A 44 -5.78 -16.07 -0.21
N TYR A 45 -6.27 -15.69 0.96
CA TYR A 45 -5.65 -15.99 2.25
C TYR A 45 -6.59 -16.85 3.10
N GLY A 46 -7.03 -18.00 2.55
CA GLY A 46 -7.96 -18.91 3.23
C GLY A 46 -7.40 -19.55 4.50
N ASP A 47 -6.08 -19.51 4.68
CA ASP A 47 -5.34 -19.95 5.86
C ASP A 47 -5.15 -18.87 6.93
N LEU A 48 -5.61 -17.63 6.67
CA LEU A 48 -5.48 -16.52 7.59
C LEU A 48 -6.50 -16.60 8.73
N THR A 49 -6.06 -17.07 9.89
CA THR A 49 -6.90 -17.14 11.11
C THR A 49 -7.02 -15.77 11.81
N GLU A 50 -8.02 -15.60 12.67
CA GLU A 50 -8.18 -14.36 13.47
C GLU A 50 -6.97 -14.09 14.37
N GLU A 51 -6.30 -15.12 14.86
CA GLU A 51 -5.08 -14.99 15.66
C GLU A 51 -3.91 -14.52 14.80
N SER A 52 -3.75 -15.10 13.60
CA SER A 52 -2.66 -14.71 12.69
C SER A 52 -2.83 -13.30 12.13
N LYS A 53 -4.06 -12.80 11.97
CA LYS A 53 -4.33 -11.40 11.60
C LYS A 53 -3.81 -10.40 12.65
N LYS A 54 -3.87 -10.78 13.93
CA LYS A 54 -3.45 -9.95 15.07
C LYS A 54 -2.03 -10.24 15.53
N SER A 55 -1.33 -11.14 14.87
CA SER A 55 0.03 -11.52 15.22
C SER A 55 1.03 -10.62 14.51
N LEU A 56 1.94 -9.98 15.27
CA LEU A 56 3.06 -9.23 14.73
C LEU A 56 4.29 -10.14 14.63
N PRO A 57 5.13 -9.99 13.60
CA PRO A 57 6.35 -10.76 13.46
C PRO A 57 7.31 -10.48 14.63
N LYS A 58 7.89 -11.55 15.15
CA LYS A 58 8.87 -11.53 16.25
C LYS A 58 10.16 -12.23 15.79
N LEU A 59 11.28 -11.78 16.31
CA LEU A 59 12.59 -12.38 15.97
C LEU A 59 12.71 -13.85 16.39
N SER A 60 11.99 -14.28 17.43
CA SER A 60 12.15 -15.60 18.05
C SER A 60 10.98 -16.58 17.79
N GLN A 61 9.84 -16.13 17.30
CA GLN A 61 8.65 -16.97 17.08
C GLN A 61 7.88 -16.50 15.85
N ASN A 62 7.76 -17.37 14.87
CA ASN A 62 7.05 -17.14 13.63
C ASN A 62 5.63 -17.72 13.70
N THR A 63 4.73 -17.07 14.42
CA THR A 63 3.30 -17.42 14.47
C THR A 63 2.47 -16.64 13.44
N CYS A 64 3.11 -15.78 12.67
CA CYS A 64 2.45 -14.94 11.67
C CYS A 64 2.23 -15.68 10.36
N HIS A 65 1.28 -15.22 9.58
CA HIS A 65 1.07 -15.68 8.20
C HIS A 65 2.36 -15.52 7.37
N PRO A 66 2.72 -16.48 6.49
CA PRO A 66 3.96 -16.44 5.69
C PRO A 66 4.14 -15.14 4.90
N LYS A 67 3.05 -14.53 4.41
CA LYS A 67 3.11 -13.24 3.69
C LYS A 67 3.59 -12.09 4.57
N VAL A 68 3.29 -12.12 5.86
CA VAL A 68 3.76 -11.13 6.84
C VAL A 68 5.24 -11.31 7.15
N LEU A 69 5.74 -12.55 7.06
CA LEU A 69 7.14 -12.90 7.31
C LEU A 69 8.04 -12.76 6.07
N ASP A 70 7.44 -12.56 4.90
CA ASP A 70 8.17 -12.43 3.65
C ASP A 70 8.98 -11.13 3.62
N ALA A 71 10.30 -11.24 3.61
CA ALA A 71 11.21 -10.10 3.53
C ALA A 71 11.03 -9.26 2.24
N ASN A 72 10.49 -9.86 1.18
CA ASN A 72 10.15 -9.19 -0.08
C ASN A 72 8.73 -8.61 -0.07
N ASN A 73 8.06 -8.58 1.08
CA ASN A 73 6.78 -7.88 1.19
C ASN A 73 6.97 -6.41 0.81
N SER A 74 6.11 -5.92 -0.09
CA SER A 74 6.23 -4.56 -0.65
C SER A 74 6.26 -3.47 0.41
N ALA A 75 5.58 -3.67 1.56
CA ALA A 75 5.61 -2.72 2.67
C ALA A 75 6.99 -2.64 3.33
N TYR A 76 7.68 -3.77 3.50
CA TYR A 76 9.05 -3.78 4.04
C TYR A 76 10.04 -3.19 3.04
N VAL A 77 9.93 -3.59 1.78
CA VAL A 77 10.82 -3.09 0.71
C VAL A 77 10.69 -1.57 0.57
N ASP A 78 9.47 -1.04 0.60
CA ASP A 78 9.20 0.41 0.52
C ASP A 78 9.81 1.16 1.72
N GLY A 79 9.63 0.65 2.94
CA GLY A 79 10.23 1.23 4.14
C GLY A 79 11.75 1.19 4.11
N PHE A 80 12.34 0.07 3.69
CA PHE A 80 13.78 -0.08 3.54
C PHE A 80 14.37 0.85 2.47
N PHE A 81 13.69 0.98 1.33
CA PHE A 81 14.11 1.89 0.28
C PHE A 81 14.06 3.35 0.74
N THR A 82 13.03 3.74 1.49
CA THR A 82 12.93 5.09 2.07
C THR A 82 14.08 5.35 3.04
N TYR A 83 14.44 4.37 3.88
CA TYR A 83 15.62 4.46 4.76
C TYR A 83 16.92 4.64 3.96
N LEU A 84 17.14 3.86 2.92
CA LEU A 84 18.33 3.97 2.07
C LEU A 84 18.43 5.34 1.39
N THR A 85 17.33 5.83 0.81
CA THR A 85 17.32 7.13 0.14
C THR A 85 17.51 8.29 1.10
N SER A 86 17.02 8.17 2.35
CA SER A 86 17.31 9.13 3.41
C SER A 86 18.82 9.19 3.74
N ASN A 87 19.48 8.04 3.82
CA ASN A 87 20.94 8.00 4.01
C ASN A 87 21.69 8.67 2.84
N VAL A 88 21.23 8.45 1.60
CA VAL A 88 21.83 9.09 0.43
C VAL A 88 21.56 10.60 0.41
N LEU A 89 20.38 11.04 0.88
CA LEU A 89 20.07 12.46 1.07
C LEU A 89 21.10 13.13 1.99
N HIS A 90 21.32 12.56 3.17
CA HIS A 90 22.19 13.16 4.18
C HIS A 90 23.68 13.08 3.82
N ASN A 91 24.13 11.94 3.28
CA ASN A 91 25.54 11.70 3.00
C ASN A 91 25.99 12.24 1.65
N HIS A 92 25.08 12.27 0.66
CA HIS A 92 25.40 12.60 -0.74
C HIS A 92 24.53 13.71 -1.31
N LYS A 93 23.72 14.41 -0.49
CA LYS A 93 22.85 15.52 -0.88
C LYS A 93 21.87 15.16 -2.00
N PHE A 94 21.34 13.95 -1.97
CA PHE A 94 20.36 13.47 -2.94
C PHE A 94 18.99 14.12 -2.66
N ILE A 95 18.70 15.21 -3.39
CA ILE A 95 17.53 16.08 -3.16
C ILE A 95 16.16 15.41 -3.35
N HIS A 96 16.10 14.22 -3.94
CA HIS A 96 14.87 13.45 -4.10
C HIS A 96 14.64 12.43 -2.95
N GLY A 97 15.57 12.33 -2.01
CA GLY A 97 15.38 11.55 -0.80
C GLY A 97 14.44 12.27 0.18
N LEU A 98 13.80 11.50 1.05
CA LEU A 98 12.97 12.00 2.13
C LEU A 98 13.63 11.65 3.47
N ASP A 99 13.42 12.49 4.48
CA ASP A 99 13.84 12.16 5.84
C ASP A 99 13.05 10.96 6.35
N PHE A 100 13.76 9.97 6.85
CA PHE A 100 13.18 8.76 7.41
C PHE A 100 13.27 8.77 8.93
N PHE A 101 12.14 8.88 9.61
CA PHE A 101 12.05 8.94 11.06
C PHE A 101 11.81 7.58 11.71
N GLY A 102 11.58 6.54 10.93
CA GLY A 102 11.38 5.20 11.43
C GLY A 102 10.29 4.43 10.71
N SER A 103 10.27 3.13 10.96
CA SER A 103 9.25 2.20 10.48
C SER A 103 8.78 1.36 11.66
N PHE A 104 7.47 1.22 11.80
CA PHE A 104 6.84 0.56 12.94
C PHE A 104 5.83 -0.46 12.47
N LEU A 105 5.74 -1.57 13.17
CA LEU A 105 4.70 -2.56 12.98
C LEU A 105 3.56 -2.32 13.97
N GLY A 106 2.34 -2.42 13.48
CA GLY A 106 1.15 -2.23 14.30
C GLY A 106 -0.05 -2.97 13.74
N ILE A 107 -1.10 -3.05 14.55
CA ILE A 107 -2.38 -3.61 14.16
C ILE A 107 -3.36 -2.45 14.09
N GLN A 108 -4.00 -2.29 12.95
CA GLN A 108 -5.04 -1.31 12.75
C GLN A 108 -6.40 -2.00 12.85
N GLU A 109 -7.25 -1.55 13.77
CA GLU A 109 -8.56 -2.15 14.00
C GLU A 109 -9.52 -1.99 12.82
N LYS A 110 -9.50 -0.78 12.21
CA LYS A 110 -10.31 -0.47 11.03
C LYS A 110 -9.41 0.08 9.94
N PHE A 111 -9.31 -0.67 8.87
CA PHE A 111 -8.55 -0.28 7.69
C PHE A 111 -9.52 0.16 6.59
N HIS A 112 -9.38 1.39 6.12
CA HIS A 112 -10.19 1.95 5.04
C HIS A 112 -9.33 2.15 3.81
N MET A 113 -9.82 1.69 2.68
CA MET A 113 -9.16 1.88 1.39
C MET A 113 -10.17 2.19 0.29
N ASN A 114 -9.70 2.87 -0.74
CA ASN A 114 -10.49 3.02 -1.96
C ASN A 114 -10.31 1.76 -2.81
N ILE A 115 -11.41 1.14 -3.21
CA ILE A 115 -11.45 -0.08 -4.02
C ILE A 115 -11.95 0.18 -5.44
N PHE A 116 -12.14 1.43 -5.82
CA PHE A 116 -12.78 1.81 -7.08
C PHE A 116 -12.08 1.20 -8.31
N ASP A 117 -10.75 1.23 -8.33
CA ASP A 117 -9.96 0.69 -9.44
C ASP A 117 -9.97 -0.85 -9.51
N ASP A 118 -10.36 -1.53 -8.42
CA ASP A 118 -10.38 -2.98 -8.30
C ASP A 118 -11.81 -3.57 -8.32
N LEU A 119 -12.84 -2.73 -8.49
CA LEU A 119 -14.24 -3.15 -8.41
C LEU A 119 -14.59 -4.27 -9.38
N GLU A 120 -14.16 -4.18 -10.65
CA GLU A 120 -14.39 -5.22 -11.65
C GLU A 120 -13.83 -6.57 -11.19
N TYR A 121 -12.59 -6.57 -10.70
CA TYR A 121 -11.93 -7.77 -10.19
C TYR A 121 -12.60 -8.34 -8.93
N LEU A 122 -13.06 -7.47 -8.03
CA LEU A 122 -13.77 -7.87 -6.82
C LEU A 122 -15.14 -8.43 -7.15
N ASN A 123 -15.85 -7.79 -8.08
CA ASN A 123 -17.20 -8.19 -8.49
C ASN A 123 -17.24 -9.59 -9.14
N ASP A 124 -16.18 -9.98 -9.83
CA ASP A 124 -16.04 -11.33 -10.41
C ASP A 124 -15.82 -12.42 -9.36
N SER A 125 -15.57 -12.04 -8.10
CA SER A 125 -15.27 -12.99 -7.04
C SER A 125 -16.52 -13.40 -6.25
N LYS A 126 -16.88 -14.69 -6.34
CA LYS A 126 -17.94 -15.28 -5.52
C LYS A 126 -17.68 -15.10 -4.02
N TYR A 127 -16.44 -15.29 -3.58
CA TYR A 127 -16.03 -15.12 -2.19
C TYR A 127 -16.30 -13.70 -1.69
N PHE A 128 -16.01 -12.69 -2.51
CA PHE A 128 -16.26 -11.30 -2.17
C PHE A 128 -17.73 -11.06 -1.84
N HIS A 129 -18.65 -11.54 -2.67
CA HIS A 129 -20.08 -11.39 -2.44
C HIS A 129 -20.57 -12.16 -1.20
N GLU A 130 -20.00 -13.34 -0.94
CA GLU A 130 -20.36 -14.15 0.23
C GLU A 130 -19.89 -13.56 1.56
N GLN A 131 -18.77 -12.79 1.53
CA GLN A 131 -18.14 -12.25 2.72
C GLN A 131 -18.42 -10.77 2.98
N LYS A 132 -18.98 -10.05 2.01
CA LYS A 132 -19.49 -8.66 2.17
C LYS A 132 -20.49 -8.63 3.34
N GLY A 133 -20.30 -7.66 4.24
CA GLY A 133 -21.13 -7.53 5.46
C GLY A 133 -20.80 -8.51 6.58
N LYS A 134 -19.75 -9.35 6.43
CA LYS A 134 -19.29 -10.31 7.46
C LYS A 134 -17.83 -10.04 7.83
N LEU A 135 -16.91 -10.10 6.86
CA LEU A 135 -15.49 -9.89 7.06
C LEU A 135 -15.04 -8.47 6.72
N PHE A 136 -15.78 -7.81 5.87
CA PHE A 136 -15.54 -6.42 5.46
C PHE A 136 -16.85 -5.78 5.01
N ASP A 137 -16.92 -4.46 5.15
CA ASP A 137 -18.05 -3.64 4.71
C ASP A 137 -17.62 -2.76 3.55
N ILE A 138 -18.60 -2.36 2.72
CA ILE A 138 -18.39 -1.42 1.63
C ILE A 138 -19.28 -0.21 1.92
N GLU A 139 -18.62 0.94 2.12
CA GLU A 139 -19.33 2.20 2.32
C GLU A 139 -19.72 2.79 0.97
N ALA A 140 -21.02 3.09 0.83
CA ALA A 140 -21.62 3.93 -0.21
C ALA A 140 -21.09 3.74 -1.65
N ILE A 141 -21.27 2.55 -2.19
CA ILE A 141 -21.33 2.40 -3.64
C ILE A 141 -22.80 2.11 -3.93
N ASP A 142 -23.47 3.01 -4.67
CA ASP A 142 -24.80 2.71 -5.19
C ASP A 142 -24.73 1.38 -5.95
N ASP A 143 -25.67 0.49 -5.69
CA ASP A 143 -25.69 -0.82 -6.35
C ASP A 143 -25.66 -0.69 -7.88
N GLU A 144 -26.19 0.39 -8.44
CA GLU A 144 -26.09 0.74 -9.87
C GLU A 144 -24.63 0.95 -10.31
N MET A 145 -23.77 1.53 -9.48
CA MET A 145 -22.33 1.68 -9.78
C MET A 145 -21.57 0.34 -9.83
N PHE A 146 -22.05 -0.68 -9.09
CA PHE A 146 -21.45 -2.02 -9.14
C PHE A 146 -21.74 -2.74 -10.47
N PHE A 147 -22.89 -2.47 -11.06
CA PHE A 147 -23.30 -3.13 -12.30
C PHE A 147 -22.83 -2.39 -13.55
N ASP A 148 -22.57 -1.08 -13.43
CA ASP A 148 -22.20 -0.21 -14.57
C ASP A 148 -20.69 0.14 -14.56
N ALA A 149 -19.94 -0.40 -13.58
CA ALA A 149 -18.51 -0.20 -13.44
C ALA A 149 -17.68 -1.03 -14.43
N ASP A 150 -17.97 -0.88 -15.70
CA ASP A 150 -16.97 -1.07 -16.74
C ASP A 150 -15.99 0.12 -16.67
N THR A 151 -15.21 0.12 -15.59
CA THR A 151 -14.23 1.18 -15.26
C THR A 151 -13.17 1.37 -16.33
N ARG A 152 -13.09 0.45 -17.29
CA ARG A 152 -12.26 0.54 -18.49
C ARG A 152 -12.92 1.34 -19.62
N ASN A 153 -14.22 1.57 -19.61
CA ASN A 153 -14.91 2.33 -20.66
C ASN A 153 -14.51 3.80 -20.71
N TYR A 154 -14.00 4.37 -19.62
CA TYR A 154 -13.48 5.75 -19.61
C TYR A 154 -12.10 5.88 -20.25
N LYS A 155 -11.34 4.81 -20.38
CA LYS A 155 -10.05 4.80 -21.08
C LYS A 155 -10.26 4.23 -22.47
N LYS A 156 -10.08 5.06 -23.52
CA LYS A 156 -10.07 4.57 -24.91
C LYS A 156 -9.16 3.32 -24.98
N LYS A 157 -9.73 2.21 -25.48
CA LYS A 157 -8.95 0.98 -25.70
C LYS A 157 -7.73 1.32 -26.55
N LEU A 158 -6.53 1.08 -26.03
CA LEU A 158 -5.30 1.17 -26.80
C LEU A 158 -5.39 0.13 -27.92
N LYS A 159 -5.58 0.60 -29.16
CA LYS A 159 -5.42 -0.24 -30.34
C LYS A 159 -3.91 -0.38 -30.60
N ILE A 160 -3.36 -1.52 -30.18
CA ILE A 160 -2.00 -1.89 -30.56
C ILE A 160 -2.10 -2.38 -32.00
N ASP A 161 -1.62 -1.56 -32.93
CA ASP A 161 -1.54 -1.95 -34.34
C ASP A 161 -0.47 -3.04 -34.48
N LYS A 162 -0.89 -4.27 -34.78
CA LYS A 162 0.00 -5.44 -34.94
C LYS A 162 1.05 -5.25 -36.05
N ASN A 163 0.92 -4.19 -36.85
CA ASN A 163 1.83 -3.88 -37.97
C ASN A 163 3.06 -3.05 -37.57
N ILE A 164 3.21 -2.66 -36.29
CA ILE A 164 4.39 -1.92 -35.83
C ILE A 164 5.58 -2.83 -35.49
N SER A 165 5.40 -4.15 -35.48
CA SER A 165 6.47 -5.09 -35.12
C SER A 165 7.61 -5.24 -36.15
N ASN A 166 7.58 -4.55 -37.28
CA ASN A 166 8.59 -4.69 -38.37
C ASN A 166 9.24 -3.38 -38.84
N LYS A 167 9.12 -2.29 -38.10
CA LYS A 167 9.99 -1.14 -38.37
C LYS A 167 11.17 -1.16 -37.40
N SER A 168 12.24 -1.75 -37.87
CA SER A 168 13.54 -1.77 -37.23
C SER A 168 13.97 -0.37 -36.77
N VAL A 169 14.23 -0.27 -35.50
CA VAL A 169 15.03 0.80 -34.89
C VAL A 169 16.50 0.56 -35.27
N TYR A 170 16.89 0.94 -36.46
CA TYR A 170 18.30 1.06 -36.84
C TYR A 170 18.44 2.20 -37.86
N SER A 171 18.79 3.37 -37.38
CA SER A 171 19.78 4.26 -38.00
C SER A 171 20.13 5.39 -37.05
N LEU A 172 21.05 5.11 -36.17
CA LEU A 172 21.96 6.12 -35.64
C LEU A 172 23.29 5.83 -36.31
N ASN A 173 23.49 6.39 -37.50
CA ASN A 173 24.79 6.63 -38.09
C ASN A 173 24.74 7.96 -38.83
N GLY A 174 25.55 8.89 -38.37
CA GLY A 174 25.79 10.19 -38.95
C GLY A 174 26.23 11.15 -37.88
#